data_56f97417e2572ee5564ce91d18a9c2b9
#
_entry.id   56f97417e2572ee5564ce91d18a9c2b9
#
_cell.length_a   1.000
_cell.length_b   1.000
_cell.length_c   1.000
_cell.angle_alpha   90.00
_cell.angle_beta   90.00
_cell.angle_gamma   90.00
#
_symmetry.space_group_name_H-M   'P 1'
#
loop_
_entity.id
_entity.type
_entity.pdbx_description
1 polymer ?
#
loop_
_entity_poly.entity_id
_entity_poly.type
_entity_poly.pdbx_seq_one_letter_code
_entity_poly.pdbx_strand_id
1 'polypeptide(L)'
;LRSFVFIERISEVTDVFASERSFAEVSRKIASDAGVADVSGYTDYGRVWLEFRDTVVDDLDPRSTVIVLGDARTNGRDPHEHAFAKIAAAAGRTFWINPEPKLYWNYGDSVMGVYEPYCDGVFECWTTHQLETFVRAVAQPGSVTQAARRRR
;
A
#
# COMPACT_ATOMS: atom_id res chain seq x y z
N LEU A 1 12.51 -8.29 1.90
CA LEU A 1 11.37 -7.61 1.27
C LEU A 1 10.30 -8.63 0.94
N ARG A 2 9.07 -8.38 1.35
CA ARG A 2 7.88 -9.13 0.90
C ARG A 2 7.07 -8.23 -0.02
N SER A 3 6.51 -8.79 -1.08
CA SER A 3 5.73 -8.07 -2.09
C SER A 3 4.38 -8.72 -2.26
N PHE A 4 3.34 -7.90 -2.30
CA PHE A 4 1.96 -8.33 -2.43
C PHE A 4 1.29 -7.56 -3.55
N VAL A 5 0.41 -8.21 -4.28
CA VAL A 5 -0.53 -7.58 -5.21
C VAL A 5 -1.96 -7.84 -4.76
N PHE A 6 -2.86 -6.93 -5.10
CA PHE A 6 -4.26 -7.06 -4.72
C PHE A 6 -5.21 -6.37 -5.69
N ILE A 7 -6.43 -6.90 -5.77
CA ILE A 7 -7.63 -6.26 -6.31
C ILE A 7 -8.75 -6.48 -5.28
N GLU A 8 -9.42 -7.62 -5.27
CA GLU A 8 -10.38 -7.99 -4.21
C GLU A 8 -9.74 -8.84 -3.10
N ARG A 9 -8.63 -9.49 -3.41
CA ARG A 9 -7.88 -10.34 -2.49
C ARG A 9 -6.41 -10.01 -2.58
N ILE A 10 -5.68 -10.36 -1.52
CA ILE A 10 -4.23 -10.20 -1.48
C ILE A 10 -3.54 -11.49 -1.96
N SER A 11 -2.49 -11.33 -2.76
CA SER A 11 -1.62 -12.43 -3.18
C SER A 11 -0.16 -12.05 -2.98
N GLU A 12 0.60 -12.91 -2.29
CA GLU A 12 2.04 -12.70 -2.15
C GLU A 12 2.74 -13.07 -3.46
N VAL A 13 3.58 -12.17 -3.94
CA VAL A 13 4.36 -12.30 -5.19
C VAL A 13 5.85 -12.09 -4.96
N THR A 14 6.31 -12.28 -3.74
CA THR A 14 7.72 -12.10 -3.35
C THR A 14 8.67 -12.90 -4.24
N ASP A 15 8.35 -14.18 -4.49
CA ASP A 15 9.19 -15.07 -5.29
C ASP A 15 9.22 -14.67 -6.77
N VAL A 16 8.15 -14.04 -7.27
CA VAL A 16 8.10 -13.53 -8.65
C VAL A 16 9.16 -12.44 -8.84
N PHE A 17 9.22 -11.47 -7.91
CA PHE A 17 10.23 -10.41 -7.97
C PHE A 17 11.66 -10.92 -7.72
N ALA A 18 11.81 -12.00 -6.97
CA ALA A 18 13.12 -12.60 -6.70
C ALA A 18 13.65 -13.40 -7.90
N SER A 19 12.78 -14.03 -8.67
CA SER A 19 13.13 -14.96 -9.76
C SER A 19 13.23 -14.31 -11.13
N GLU A 20 12.40 -13.29 -11.40
CA GLU A 20 12.31 -12.69 -12.72
C GLU A 20 13.19 -11.43 -12.86
N ARG A 21 13.83 -11.30 -14.04
CA ARG A 21 14.80 -10.23 -14.30
C ARG A 21 14.26 -9.09 -15.18
N SER A 22 13.11 -9.30 -15.82
CA SER A 22 12.49 -8.27 -16.64
C SER A 22 11.10 -7.89 -16.16
N PHE A 23 10.75 -6.63 -16.32
CA PHE A 23 9.41 -6.13 -15.97
C PHE A 23 8.30 -6.86 -16.73
N ALA A 24 8.54 -7.22 -18.00
CA ALA A 24 7.57 -7.94 -18.82
C ALA A 24 7.28 -9.35 -18.29
N GLU A 25 8.31 -10.05 -17.80
CA GLU A 25 8.17 -11.38 -17.18
C GLU A 25 7.45 -11.29 -15.83
N VAL A 26 7.82 -10.33 -14.99
CA VAL A 26 7.13 -10.05 -13.72
C VAL A 26 5.64 -9.78 -13.96
N SER A 27 5.30 -8.86 -14.87
CA SER A 27 3.91 -8.52 -15.19
C SER A 27 3.11 -9.71 -15.67
N ARG A 28 3.68 -10.51 -16.59
CA ARG A 28 3.03 -11.70 -17.14
C ARG A 28 2.77 -12.74 -16.05
N LYS A 29 3.75 -12.98 -15.18
CA LYS A 29 3.65 -13.99 -14.13
C LYS A 29 2.66 -13.56 -13.04
N ILE A 30 2.65 -12.30 -12.65
CA ILE A 30 1.63 -11.76 -11.74
C ILE A 30 0.23 -11.94 -12.33
N ALA A 31 0.05 -11.63 -13.63
CA ALA A 31 -1.25 -11.78 -14.27
C ALA A 31 -1.71 -13.25 -14.36
N SER A 32 -0.78 -14.22 -14.53
CA SER A 32 -1.13 -15.64 -14.66
C SER A 32 -1.27 -16.36 -13.32
N ASP A 33 -0.39 -16.07 -12.35
CA ASP A 33 -0.18 -16.94 -11.19
C ASP A 33 -0.82 -16.39 -9.91
N ALA A 34 -0.99 -15.07 -9.81
CA ALA A 34 -1.44 -14.45 -8.56
C ALA A 34 -2.95 -14.56 -8.29
N GLY A 35 -3.73 -15.21 -9.16
CA GLY A 35 -5.20 -15.27 -9.04
C GLY A 35 -5.87 -13.89 -9.09
N VAL A 36 -5.08 -12.85 -9.39
CA VAL A 36 -5.50 -11.45 -9.49
C VAL A 36 -6.35 -11.23 -10.76
N ALA A 37 -6.29 -12.19 -11.67
CA ALA A 37 -6.98 -12.12 -12.97
C ALA A 37 -8.47 -12.51 -12.91
N ASP A 38 -9.01 -12.85 -11.75
CA ASP A 38 -10.46 -13.04 -11.62
C ASP A 38 -11.13 -11.68 -11.43
N VAL A 39 -11.26 -11.02 -12.55
CA VAL A 39 -11.45 -9.59 -12.70
C VAL A 39 -12.94 -9.27 -12.67
N SER A 40 -13.51 -9.10 -11.50
CA SER A 40 -14.70 -8.25 -11.38
C SER A 40 -14.37 -6.76 -11.55
N GLY A 41 -13.09 -6.44 -11.63
CA GLY A 41 -12.56 -5.13 -12.00
C GLY A 41 -12.55 -4.06 -10.91
N TYR A 42 -12.99 -4.39 -9.68
CA TYR A 42 -13.12 -3.40 -8.62
C TYR A 42 -12.22 -3.74 -7.42
N THR A 43 -11.33 -2.83 -7.07
CA THR A 43 -10.49 -2.98 -5.87
C THR A 43 -11.33 -2.90 -4.61
N ASP A 44 -11.13 -3.86 -3.69
CA ASP A 44 -11.72 -3.89 -2.37
C ASP A 44 -10.64 -3.72 -1.30
N TYR A 45 -10.25 -2.48 -1.05
CA TYR A 45 -9.23 -2.18 -0.06
C TYR A 45 -9.58 -2.71 1.33
N GLY A 46 -10.83 -2.59 1.75
CA GLY A 46 -11.22 -3.04 3.07
C GLY A 46 -11.02 -4.54 3.27
N ARG A 47 -11.42 -5.35 2.30
CA ARG A 47 -11.18 -6.79 2.32
C ARG A 47 -9.70 -7.14 2.30
N VAL A 48 -8.91 -6.41 1.50
CA VAL A 48 -7.46 -6.59 1.44
C VAL A 48 -6.81 -6.34 2.81
N TRP A 49 -7.24 -5.30 3.52
CA TRP A 49 -6.73 -5.03 4.88
C TRP A 49 -7.12 -6.09 5.89
N LEU A 50 -8.32 -6.65 5.80
CA LEU A 50 -8.72 -7.78 6.65
C LEU A 50 -7.83 -9.00 6.38
N GLU A 51 -7.65 -9.39 5.11
CA GLU A 51 -6.80 -10.52 4.73
C GLU A 51 -5.33 -10.30 5.13
N PHE A 52 -4.78 -9.10 4.88
CA PHE A 52 -3.40 -8.78 5.27
C PHE A 52 -3.21 -8.83 6.79
N ARG A 53 -4.14 -8.28 7.54
CA ARG A 53 -4.13 -8.36 9.00
C ARG A 53 -4.12 -9.80 9.47
N ASP A 54 -4.96 -10.65 8.90
CA ASP A 54 -5.15 -12.03 9.37
C ASP A 54 -4.02 -12.97 8.95
N THR A 55 -3.22 -12.58 7.93
CA THR A 55 -2.17 -13.45 7.37
C THR A 55 -0.75 -12.93 7.52
N VAL A 56 -0.55 -11.63 7.70
CA VAL A 56 0.78 -10.99 7.63
C VAL A 56 1.12 -10.17 8.88
N VAL A 57 0.13 -9.67 9.61
CA VAL A 57 0.38 -8.70 10.71
C VAL A 57 1.28 -9.25 11.79
N ASP A 58 1.23 -10.55 12.09
CA ASP A 58 2.05 -11.21 13.11
C ASP A 58 3.54 -11.30 12.71
N ASP A 59 3.86 -11.14 11.42
CA ASP A 59 5.22 -11.07 10.90
C ASP A 59 5.81 -9.64 10.94
N LEU A 60 5.01 -8.64 11.26
CA LEU A 60 5.45 -7.26 11.37
C LEU A 60 6.08 -6.99 12.74
N ASP A 61 7.07 -6.11 12.75
CA ASP A 61 7.76 -5.65 13.95
C ASP A 61 8.08 -4.14 13.85
N PRO A 62 8.59 -3.50 14.93
CA PRO A 62 8.97 -2.08 14.91
C PRO A 62 10.05 -1.71 13.88
N ARG A 63 10.72 -2.65 13.23
CA ARG A 63 11.68 -2.42 12.15
C ARG A 63 11.03 -2.56 10.76
N SER A 64 9.82 -3.10 10.71
CA SER A 64 9.09 -3.27 9.47
C SER A 64 8.65 -1.92 8.92
N THR A 65 8.72 -1.77 7.61
CA THR A 65 8.13 -0.64 6.88
C THR A 65 7.09 -1.19 5.91
N VAL A 66 5.84 -0.76 6.08
CA VAL A 66 4.76 -1.06 5.14
C VAL A 66 4.67 0.08 4.13
N ILE A 67 4.67 -0.26 2.86
CA ILE A 67 4.47 0.69 1.76
C ILE A 67 3.26 0.21 0.95
N VAL A 68 2.25 1.05 0.87
CA VAL A 68 1.06 0.83 0.05
C VAL A 68 1.18 1.64 -1.24
N LEU A 69 0.92 1.01 -2.37
CA LEU A 69 0.81 1.66 -3.68
C LEU A 69 -0.61 1.49 -4.20
N GLY A 70 -1.37 2.58 -4.25
CA GLY A 70 -2.76 2.52 -4.69
C GLY A 70 -3.51 3.86 -4.57
N ASP A 71 -4.65 3.94 -5.23
CA ASP A 71 -5.48 5.16 -5.35
C ASP A 71 -6.47 5.37 -4.19
N ALA A 72 -6.58 4.40 -3.30
CA ALA A 72 -7.55 4.38 -2.19
C ALA A 72 -9.02 4.47 -2.64
N ARG A 73 -9.37 3.93 -3.84
CA ARG A 73 -10.76 3.88 -4.33
C ARG A 73 -11.42 2.58 -3.89
N THR A 74 -12.41 2.70 -3.02
CA THR A 74 -13.09 1.53 -2.41
C THR A 74 -14.26 1.03 -3.25
N ASN A 75 -14.64 1.75 -4.30
CA ASN A 75 -15.83 1.45 -5.09
C ASN A 75 -17.11 1.39 -4.24
N GLY A 76 -17.20 2.26 -3.22
CA GLY A 76 -18.33 2.34 -2.30
C GLY A 76 -18.39 1.23 -1.25
N ARG A 77 -17.36 0.39 -1.14
CA ARG A 77 -17.26 -0.66 -0.11
C ARG A 77 -16.71 -0.09 1.20
N ASP A 78 -16.92 -0.83 2.29
CA ASP A 78 -16.38 -0.44 3.60
C ASP A 78 -14.84 -0.41 3.55
N PRO A 79 -14.19 0.69 3.92
CA PRO A 79 -12.75 0.81 3.93
C PRO A 79 -12.06 -0.03 5.02
N HIS A 80 -12.80 -0.58 5.98
CA HIS A 80 -12.28 -1.35 7.13
C HIS A 80 -11.05 -0.68 7.78
N GLU A 81 -11.17 0.60 8.04
CA GLU A 81 -10.11 1.47 8.60
C GLU A 81 -9.41 0.85 9.80
N HIS A 82 -10.19 0.18 10.68
CA HIS A 82 -9.66 -0.47 11.88
C HIS A 82 -8.65 -1.61 11.58
N ALA A 83 -8.82 -2.29 10.44
CA ALA A 83 -7.85 -3.31 10.03
C ALA A 83 -6.54 -2.67 9.56
N PHE A 84 -6.62 -1.60 8.76
CA PHE A 84 -5.45 -0.83 8.36
C PHE A 84 -4.73 -0.19 9.56
N ALA A 85 -5.48 0.36 10.51
CA ALA A 85 -4.93 0.91 11.75
C ALA A 85 -4.10 -0.12 12.55
N LYS A 86 -4.56 -1.38 12.62
CA LYS A 86 -3.82 -2.47 13.27
C LYS A 86 -2.52 -2.81 12.54
N ILE A 87 -2.57 -2.84 11.19
CA ILE A 87 -1.37 -3.06 10.37
C ILE A 87 -0.34 -1.95 10.62
N ALA A 88 -0.78 -0.70 10.57
CA ALA A 88 0.08 0.46 10.80
C ALA A 88 0.66 0.49 12.21
N ALA A 89 -0.11 0.05 13.23
CA ALA A 89 0.35 -0.03 14.61
C ALA A 89 1.39 -1.14 14.84
N ALA A 90 1.32 -2.24 14.09
CA ALA A 90 2.28 -3.35 14.17
C ALA A 90 3.60 -3.02 13.45
N ALA A 91 3.57 -2.20 12.42
CA ALA A 91 4.75 -1.77 11.69
C ALA A 91 5.47 -0.60 12.39
N GLY A 92 6.78 -0.47 12.18
CA GLY A 92 7.55 0.68 12.63
C GLY A 92 7.29 1.94 11.83
N ARG A 93 6.97 1.79 10.54
CA ARG A 93 6.62 2.89 9.62
C ARG A 93 5.60 2.41 8.58
N THR A 94 4.69 3.29 8.20
CA THR A 94 3.69 3.04 7.16
C THR A 94 3.64 4.23 6.21
N PHE A 95 3.83 3.97 4.92
CA PHE A 95 3.77 4.98 3.87
C PHE A 95 2.73 4.60 2.82
N TRP A 96 2.11 5.62 2.24
CA TRP A 96 1.20 5.45 1.11
C TRP A 96 1.69 6.24 -0.09
N ILE A 97 1.77 5.57 -1.24
CA ILE A 97 2.09 6.16 -2.54
C ILE A 97 0.79 6.12 -3.36
N ASN A 98 0.22 7.29 -3.62
CA ASN A 98 -1.00 7.39 -4.40
C ASN A 98 -0.67 7.82 -5.84
N PRO A 99 -1.04 7.02 -6.87
CA PRO A 99 -0.77 7.34 -8.26
C PRO A 99 -1.66 8.44 -8.84
N GLU A 100 -2.67 8.89 -8.09
CA GLU A 100 -3.52 10.01 -8.51
C GLU A 100 -3.02 11.35 -7.95
N PRO A 101 -3.23 12.45 -8.70
CA PRO A 101 -3.02 13.79 -8.17
C PRO A 101 -3.82 14.04 -6.89
N LYS A 102 -3.23 14.72 -5.94
CA LYS A 102 -3.83 15.02 -4.64
C LYS A 102 -5.19 15.70 -4.72
N LEU A 103 -5.44 16.43 -5.81
CA LEU A 103 -6.72 17.07 -6.08
C LEU A 103 -7.91 16.10 -6.12
N TYR A 104 -7.65 14.83 -6.49
CA TYR A 104 -8.69 13.80 -6.60
C TYR A 104 -8.85 12.96 -5.33
N TRP A 105 -7.99 13.13 -4.33
CA TRP A 105 -8.09 12.40 -3.06
C TRP A 105 -9.36 12.82 -2.32
N ASN A 106 -10.06 11.84 -1.80
CA ASN A 106 -11.36 12.04 -1.12
C ASN A 106 -12.46 12.59 -2.02
N TYR A 107 -12.31 12.45 -3.35
CA TYR A 107 -13.36 12.77 -4.31
C TYR A 107 -13.94 11.48 -4.90
N GLY A 108 -15.29 11.41 -4.98
CA GLY A 108 -15.98 10.20 -5.42
C GLY A 108 -15.84 9.07 -4.41
N ASP A 109 -15.29 7.97 -4.84
CA ASP A 109 -15.08 6.75 -4.05
C ASP A 109 -13.66 6.63 -3.47
N SER A 110 -12.81 7.64 -3.67
CA SER A 110 -11.49 7.71 -3.03
C SER A 110 -11.64 8.06 -1.54
N VAL A 111 -11.05 7.25 -0.68
CA VAL A 111 -11.12 7.39 0.78
C VAL A 111 -9.74 7.59 1.41
N MET A 112 -8.84 8.29 0.72
CA MET A 112 -7.48 8.50 1.21
C MET A 112 -7.44 9.09 2.63
N GLY A 113 -8.36 10.02 2.94
CA GLY A 113 -8.48 10.64 4.25
C GLY A 113 -8.82 9.67 5.38
N VAL A 114 -9.35 8.48 5.07
CA VAL A 114 -9.59 7.42 6.06
C VAL A 114 -8.29 6.74 6.46
N TYR A 115 -7.36 6.55 5.52
CA TYR A 115 -6.10 5.84 5.77
C TYR A 115 -4.94 6.76 6.16
N GLU A 116 -4.95 8.01 5.67
CA GLU A 116 -3.90 9.01 5.91
C GLU A 116 -3.53 9.19 7.40
N PRO A 117 -4.46 9.19 8.38
CA PRO A 117 -4.13 9.37 9.79
C PRO A 117 -3.21 8.29 10.37
N TYR A 118 -3.17 7.11 9.76
CA TYR A 118 -2.36 5.96 10.18
C TYR A 118 -1.02 5.86 9.46
N CYS A 119 -0.77 6.72 8.47
CA CYS A 119 0.46 6.75 7.71
C CYS A 119 1.47 7.74 8.31
N ASP A 120 2.74 7.38 8.30
CA ASP A 120 3.85 8.31 8.59
C ASP A 120 4.06 9.31 7.44
N GLY A 121 3.56 8.99 6.25
CA GLY A 121 3.51 9.90 5.12
C GLY A 121 2.67 9.34 3.97
N VAL A 122 2.00 10.26 3.28
CA VAL A 122 1.24 9.98 2.06
C VAL A 122 1.81 10.84 0.94
N PHE A 123 2.15 10.20 -0.17
CA PHE A 123 2.86 10.82 -1.29
C PHE A 123 2.04 10.70 -2.56
N GLU A 124 1.86 11.82 -3.25
CA GLU A 124 1.41 11.86 -4.62
C GLU A 124 2.52 11.32 -5.52
N CYS A 125 2.24 10.35 -6.37
CA CYS A 125 3.25 9.72 -7.20
C CYS A 125 2.69 9.20 -8.53
N TRP A 126 2.48 10.11 -9.48
CA TRP A 126 2.11 9.81 -10.85
C TRP A 126 3.23 10.14 -11.86
N THR A 127 4.41 10.55 -11.37
CA THR A 127 5.61 10.77 -12.17
C THR A 127 6.82 10.07 -11.56
N THR A 128 7.83 9.75 -12.38
CA THR A 128 9.11 9.18 -11.91
C THR A 128 9.87 10.11 -10.98
N HIS A 129 9.76 11.42 -11.15
CA HIS A 129 10.38 12.41 -10.27
C HIS A 129 9.77 12.38 -8.85
N GLN A 130 8.44 12.22 -8.76
CA GLN A 130 7.77 12.06 -7.46
C GLN A 130 8.16 10.75 -6.78
N LEU A 131 8.30 9.66 -7.54
CA LEU A 131 8.81 8.39 -7.02
C LEU A 131 10.23 8.53 -6.47
N GLU A 132 11.12 9.22 -7.18
CA GLU A 132 12.48 9.50 -6.71
C GLU A 132 12.47 10.31 -5.40
N THR A 133 11.60 11.31 -5.30
CA THR A 133 11.41 12.11 -4.09
C THR A 133 10.95 11.25 -2.92
N PHE A 134 9.99 10.35 -3.13
CA PHE A 134 9.55 9.39 -2.13
C PHE A 134 10.69 8.49 -1.66
N VAL A 135 11.42 7.87 -2.60
CA VAL A 135 12.54 6.97 -2.27
C VAL A 135 13.60 7.69 -1.43
N ARG A 136 13.94 8.92 -1.78
CA ARG A 136 14.88 9.75 -0.99
C ARG A 136 14.35 10.04 0.42
N ALA A 137 13.06 10.35 0.55
CA ALA A 137 12.45 10.62 1.85
C ALA A 137 12.46 9.38 2.77
N VAL A 138 12.18 8.20 2.22
CA VAL A 138 12.15 6.94 3.00
C VAL A 138 13.56 6.47 3.37
N ALA A 139 14.55 6.70 2.50
CA ALA A 139 15.94 6.30 2.72
C ALA A 139 16.65 7.14 3.79
N GLN A 140 16.17 8.33 4.11
CA GLN A 140 16.78 9.19 5.12
C GLN A 140 16.21 8.89 6.51
N PRO A 141 17.02 8.34 7.45
CA PRO A 141 16.58 8.14 8.83
C PRO A 141 16.26 9.50 9.49
N GLY A 142 15.00 9.72 9.85
CA GLY A 142 14.59 10.88 10.66
C GLY A 142 13.87 12.01 9.95
N SER A 143 13.83 12.09 8.62
CA SER A 143 13.22 13.22 7.91
C SER A 143 11.67 13.22 7.92
N VAL A 144 11.04 12.06 8.04
CA VAL A 144 9.58 11.91 8.01
C VAL A 144 8.98 11.77 9.42
N THR A 145 9.79 11.36 10.40
CA THR A 145 9.33 11.00 11.77
C THR A 145 8.92 12.21 12.62
N GLN A 146 9.32 13.45 12.27
CA GLN A 146 9.01 14.62 13.11
C GLN A 146 7.58 15.14 12.93
N ALA A 147 6.95 14.93 11.79
CA ALA A 147 5.58 15.39 11.56
C ALA A 147 4.53 14.45 12.20
N ALA A 148 4.78 13.15 12.17
CA ALA A 148 3.86 12.13 12.68
C ALA A 148 3.89 12.02 14.23
N ARG A 149 5.04 12.21 14.87
CA ARG A 149 5.16 12.15 16.36
C ARG A 149 4.45 13.28 17.11
N ARG A 150 4.02 14.34 16.42
CA ARG A 150 3.27 15.45 17.04
C ARG A 150 1.77 15.18 17.17
N ARG A 151 1.26 14.05 16.69
CA ARG A 151 -0.17 13.70 16.68
C ARG A 151 -0.53 12.46 17.50
N ARG A 152 0.40 11.93 18.30
CA ARG A 152 0.12 10.85 19.28
C ARG A 152 0.15 11.38 20.69
#